data_d5fc2eb124adf3f9a3f3ac6d9cf46f67
#
_entry.id   d5fc2eb124adf3f9a3f3ac6d9cf46f67
#
_cell.length_a   1.000
_cell.length_b   1.000
_cell.length_c   1.000
_cell.angle_alpha   90.00
_cell.angle_beta   90.00
_cell.angle_gamma   90.00
#
_symmetry.space_group_name_H-M   'P 1'
#
loop_
_entity.id
_entity.type
_entity.pdbx_description
1 polymer ?
#
loop_
_entity_poly.entity_id
_entity_poly.type
_entity_poly.pdbx_seq_one_letter_code
_entity_poly.pdbx_strand_id
1 'polypeptide(L)'
;MIYHVQNFGAKADGVTNDAPAIQAAIDTCSAAGGGRVVLESGKTYYASSIVLKTGVDLHLERGSLLRAHADIDTYIHPNEGQQDDGVEHIGTPVTLKPSYAFIYAKDADNIAISGPGTIDGNAYAFVKRVGPYYVTGDFYPRPTLVYVEHCNHISFTDVVM
;
A
#
# COMPACT_ATOMS: atom_id res chain seq x y z
N MET A 1 -19.18 5.68 9.31
CA MET A 1 -19.65 6.08 7.95
C MET A 1 -18.95 5.20 6.94
N ILE A 2 -19.56 5.00 5.72
CA ILE A 2 -18.98 4.12 4.68
C ILE A 2 -18.75 4.96 3.42
N TYR A 3 -17.57 4.78 2.80
CA TYR A 3 -17.12 5.48 1.60
C TYR A 3 -16.71 4.45 0.55
N HIS A 4 -17.50 4.30 -0.50
CA HIS A 4 -17.20 3.41 -1.63
C HIS A 4 -16.25 4.12 -2.60
N VAL A 5 -15.12 3.52 -2.91
CA VAL A 5 -14.08 4.15 -3.76
C VAL A 5 -14.59 4.46 -5.18
N GLN A 6 -15.59 3.73 -5.66
CA GLN A 6 -16.21 4.00 -6.96
C GLN A 6 -16.94 5.34 -6.99
N ASN A 7 -17.49 5.82 -5.87
CA ASN A 7 -18.08 7.14 -5.77
C ASN A 7 -17.06 8.27 -5.89
N PHE A 8 -15.76 7.94 -5.78
CA PHE A 8 -14.62 8.85 -5.95
C PHE A 8 -13.92 8.68 -7.31
N GLY A 9 -14.49 7.85 -8.20
CA GLY A 9 -14.05 7.71 -9.57
C GLY A 9 -13.13 6.52 -9.85
N ALA A 10 -12.95 5.59 -8.89
CA ALA A 10 -12.21 4.35 -9.12
C ALA A 10 -12.85 3.55 -10.27
N LYS A 11 -12.01 3.08 -11.20
CA LYS A 11 -12.44 2.30 -12.37
C LYS A 11 -12.53 0.82 -12.04
N ALA A 12 -11.63 0.33 -11.21
CA ALA A 12 -11.56 -1.08 -10.81
C ALA A 12 -11.50 -2.04 -12.01
N ASP A 13 -10.82 -1.64 -13.07
CA ASP A 13 -10.67 -2.37 -14.34
C ASP A 13 -9.37 -3.18 -14.41
N GLY A 14 -8.53 -3.11 -13.36
CA GLY A 14 -7.25 -3.80 -13.28
C GLY A 14 -6.15 -3.20 -14.15
N VAL A 15 -6.38 -2.03 -14.75
CA VAL A 15 -5.44 -1.33 -15.64
C VAL A 15 -5.22 0.12 -15.23
N THR A 16 -6.30 0.84 -14.96
CA THR A 16 -6.26 2.24 -14.52
C THR A 16 -5.66 2.34 -13.12
N ASN A 17 -4.79 3.33 -12.90
CA ASN A 17 -4.29 3.61 -11.54
C ASN A 17 -5.41 4.25 -10.70
N ASP A 18 -6.02 3.48 -9.84
CA ASP A 18 -7.12 3.89 -8.95
C ASP A 18 -6.64 4.56 -7.65
N ALA A 19 -5.32 4.68 -7.42
CA ALA A 19 -4.79 5.29 -6.19
C ALA A 19 -5.34 6.70 -5.92
N PRO A 20 -5.51 7.60 -6.90
CA PRO A 20 -6.09 8.91 -6.64
C PRO A 20 -7.53 8.84 -6.11
N ALA A 21 -8.35 7.94 -6.63
CA ALA A 21 -9.73 7.75 -6.19
C ALA A 21 -9.81 7.12 -4.79
N ILE A 22 -8.97 6.11 -4.53
CA ILE A 22 -8.86 5.48 -3.20
C ILE A 22 -8.39 6.51 -2.18
N GLN A 23 -7.37 7.33 -2.53
CA GLN A 23 -6.85 8.37 -1.64
C GLN A 23 -7.90 9.44 -1.33
N ALA A 24 -8.67 9.88 -2.32
CA ALA A 24 -9.75 10.85 -2.11
C ALA A 24 -10.83 10.33 -1.15
N ALA A 25 -11.14 9.04 -1.24
CA ALA A 25 -12.06 8.38 -0.29
C ALA A 25 -11.48 8.34 1.13
N ILE A 26 -10.19 7.99 1.28
CA ILE A 26 -9.48 7.97 2.56
C ILE A 26 -9.44 9.37 3.18
N ASP A 27 -9.08 10.38 2.38
CA ASP A 27 -8.98 11.77 2.83
C ASP A 27 -10.33 12.30 3.33
N THR A 28 -11.37 12.03 2.57
CA THR A 28 -12.74 12.41 2.95
C THR A 28 -13.20 11.69 4.22
N CYS A 29 -12.92 10.39 4.31
CA CYS A 29 -13.26 9.57 5.48
C CYS A 29 -12.57 10.09 6.74
N SER A 30 -11.26 10.31 6.69
CA SER A 30 -10.50 10.82 7.83
C SER A 30 -10.95 12.23 8.24
N ALA A 31 -11.15 13.13 7.29
CA ALA A 31 -11.64 14.49 7.55
C ALA A 31 -13.02 14.53 8.21
N ALA A 32 -13.85 13.53 7.98
CA ALA A 32 -15.16 13.37 8.59
C ALA A 32 -15.12 12.67 9.97
N GLY A 33 -13.94 12.44 10.53
CA GLY A 33 -13.75 11.79 11.83
C GLY A 33 -13.58 10.28 11.77
N GLY A 34 -13.40 9.70 10.57
CA GLY A 34 -13.13 8.28 10.38
C GLY A 34 -14.33 7.47 9.87
N GLY A 35 -14.07 6.22 9.59
CA GLY A 35 -15.05 5.27 9.06
C GLY A 35 -14.39 4.21 8.18
N ARG A 36 -15.17 3.66 7.28
CA ARG A 36 -14.76 2.56 6.39
C ARG A 36 -14.69 3.01 4.94
N VAL A 37 -13.55 2.82 4.31
CA VAL A 37 -13.35 2.99 2.87
C VAL A 37 -13.42 1.62 2.21
N VAL A 38 -14.35 1.43 1.27
CA VAL A 38 -14.69 0.10 0.73
C VAL A 38 -14.21 -0.06 -0.70
N LEU A 39 -13.42 -1.12 -0.91
CA LEU A 39 -13.14 -1.70 -2.21
C LEU A 39 -14.15 -2.82 -2.47
N GLU A 40 -15.03 -2.63 -3.43
CA GLU A 40 -16.19 -3.49 -3.67
C GLU A 40 -15.83 -4.88 -4.17
N SER A 41 -16.71 -5.84 -3.85
CA SER A 41 -16.50 -7.25 -4.14
C SER A 41 -16.31 -7.56 -5.63
N GLY A 42 -15.44 -8.55 -5.91
CA GLY A 42 -15.21 -9.06 -7.25
C GLY A 42 -14.52 -8.10 -8.21
N LYS A 43 -13.98 -6.99 -7.72
CA LYS A 43 -13.31 -5.96 -8.54
C LYS A 43 -11.80 -6.00 -8.37
N THR A 44 -11.08 -5.56 -9.41
CA THR A 44 -9.63 -5.45 -9.40
C THR A 44 -9.22 -3.99 -9.48
N TYR A 45 -8.64 -3.50 -8.40
CA TYR A 45 -8.07 -2.16 -8.28
C TYR A 45 -6.57 -2.23 -8.50
N TYR A 46 -6.05 -1.43 -9.41
CA TYR A 46 -4.63 -1.32 -9.69
C TYR A 46 -4.15 0.04 -9.19
N ALA A 47 -3.25 0.06 -8.21
CA ALA A 47 -2.95 1.29 -7.51
C ALA A 47 -1.45 1.46 -7.21
N SER A 48 -0.96 2.70 -7.32
CA SER A 48 0.30 3.14 -6.73
C SER A 48 0.15 3.34 -5.22
N SER A 49 1.03 4.10 -4.58
CA SER A 49 0.97 4.32 -3.13
C SER A 49 -0.38 4.84 -2.64
N ILE A 50 -0.82 4.28 -1.53
CA ILE A 50 -2.00 4.68 -0.77
C ILE A 50 -1.55 5.08 0.63
N VAL A 51 -1.98 6.26 1.11
CA VAL A 51 -1.66 6.75 2.45
C VAL A 51 -2.88 6.61 3.36
N LEU A 52 -2.80 5.72 4.34
CA LEU A 52 -3.83 5.59 5.37
C LEU A 52 -3.74 6.76 6.36
N LYS A 53 -4.90 7.20 6.83
CA LYS A 53 -5.03 8.30 7.77
C LYS A 53 -5.80 7.88 9.01
N THR A 54 -5.68 8.69 10.05
CA THR A 54 -6.35 8.46 11.34
C THR A 54 -7.83 8.15 11.17
N GLY A 55 -8.27 7.11 11.87
CA GLY A 55 -9.67 6.68 11.93
C GLY A 55 -10.18 5.89 10.73
N VAL A 56 -9.31 5.53 9.78
CA VAL A 56 -9.72 4.87 8.53
C VAL A 56 -9.55 3.36 8.60
N ASP A 57 -10.61 2.63 8.28
CA ASP A 57 -10.61 1.19 7.96
C ASP A 57 -10.66 1.03 6.43
N LEU A 58 -9.57 0.63 5.81
CA LEU A 58 -9.52 0.23 4.40
C LEU A 58 -10.07 -1.20 4.28
N HIS A 59 -11.30 -1.33 3.81
CA HIS A 59 -12.01 -2.60 3.77
C HIS A 59 -12.07 -3.18 2.36
N LEU A 60 -11.54 -4.39 2.23
CA LEU A 60 -11.56 -5.16 0.99
C LEU A 60 -12.66 -6.22 1.05
N GLU A 61 -13.74 -6.03 0.29
CA GLU A 61 -14.81 -7.01 0.23
C GLU A 61 -14.37 -8.33 -0.43
N ARG A 62 -15.16 -9.38 -0.25
CA ARG A 62 -14.85 -10.72 -0.78
C ARG A 62 -14.58 -10.69 -2.29
N GLY A 63 -13.42 -11.23 -2.67
CA GLY A 63 -13.01 -11.30 -4.08
C GLY A 63 -12.55 -9.98 -4.68
N SER A 64 -12.46 -8.90 -3.90
CA SER A 64 -11.76 -7.71 -4.35
C SER A 64 -10.26 -7.96 -4.34
N LEU A 65 -9.56 -7.38 -5.31
CA LEU A 65 -8.11 -7.44 -5.45
C LEU A 65 -7.57 -6.02 -5.54
N LEU A 66 -6.72 -5.66 -4.58
CA LEU A 66 -5.90 -4.44 -4.64
C LEU A 66 -4.49 -4.83 -5.05
N ARG A 67 -4.12 -4.53 -6.30
CA ARG A 67 -2.82 -4.87 -6.87
C ARG A 67 -1.92 -3.65 -7.03
N ALA A 68 -0.66 -3.80 -6.66
CA ALA A 68 0.36 -2.77 -6.79
C ALA A 68 0.66 -2.43 -8.25
N HIS A 69 0.68 -1.14 -8.58
CA HIS A 69 1.02 -0.61 -9.91
C HIS A 69 2.47 -0.91 -10.26
N ALA A 70 2.75 -1.29 -11.50
CA ALA A 70 4.08 -1.74 -11.92
C ALA A 70 5.12 -0.60 -12.05
N ASP A 71 4.68 0.65 -12.15
CA ASP A 71 5.56 1.80 -12.30
C ASP A 71 6.04 2.31 -10.93
N ILE A 72 7.31 2.03 -10.64
CA ILE A 72 7.94 2.37 -9.35
C ILE A 72 8.01 3.88 -9.11
N ASP A 73 8.10 4.70 -10.15
CA ASP A 73 8.20 6.15 -10.03
C ASP A 73 6.91 6.80 -9.51
N THR A 74 5.83 6.02 -9.44
CA THR A 74 4.54 6.46 -8.89
C THR A 74 4.38 6.23 -7.38
N TYR A 75 5.40 5.66 -6.73
CA TYR A 75 5.36 5.32 -5.32
C TYR A 75 5.97 6.39 -4.42
N ILE A 76 5.43 6.48 -3.20
CA ILE A 76 5.97 7.33 -2.15
C ILE A 76 7.29 6.74 -1.64
N HIS A 77 8.26 7.62 -1.41
CA HIS A 77 9.53 7.34 -0.76
C HIS A 77 9.49 7.81 0.71
N PRO A 78 9.10 6.97 1.66
CA PRO A 78 8.94 7.39 3.05
C PRO A 78 10.24 7.91 3.69
N ASN A 79 11.38 7.46 3.18
CA ASN A 79 12.69 7.74 3.74
C ASN A 79 13.62 8.48 2.76
N GLU A 80 13.06 9.17 1.76
CA GLU A 80 13.84 9.96 0.81
C GLU A 80 14.67 11.01 1.55
N GLY A 81 15.98 11.05 1.26
CA GLY A 81 16.90 11.99 1.88
C GLY A 81 17.32 11.67 3.32
N GLN A 82 16.83 10.58 3.92
CA GLN A 82 17.35 10.11 5.21
C GLN A 82 18.66 9.32 4.96
N GLN A 83 19.74 9.74 5.62
CA GLN A 83 20.95 8.93 5.67
C GLN A 83 20.65 7.63 6.39
N ASP A 84 21.20 6.53 5.85
CA ASP A 84 21.29 5.27 6.56
C ASP A 84 21.95 5.54 7.93
N ASP A 85 21.39 4.98 9.00
CA ASP A 85 21.88 5.19 10.37
C ASP A 85 23.27 4.58 10.63
N GLY A 86 23.91 4.08 9.57
CA GLY A 86 25.27 3.57 9.61
C GLY A 86 25.46 2.28 10.38
N VAL A 87 24.39 1.55 10.64
CA VAL A 87 24.49 0.20 11.23
C VAL A 87 24.95 -0.77 10.15
N GLU A 88 26.26 -1.00 10.11
CA GLU A 88 26.85 -2.06 9.29
C GLU A 88 26.40 -3.43 9.84
N HIS A 89 25.45 -4.06 9.15
CA HIS A 89 25.24 -5.50 9.33
C HIS A 89 26.34 -6.26 8.58
N ILE A 90 26.98 -7.20 9.28
CA ILE A 90 28.09 -8.00 8.77
C ILE A 90 27.80 -8.53 7.36
N GLY A 91 28.39 -7.90 6.35
CA GLY A 91 28.48 -8.39 4.97
C GLY A 91 27.57 -7.78 3.92
N THR A 92 26.51 -7.04 4.27
CA THR A 92 25.68 -6.27 3.31
C THR A 92 25.00 -5.11 4.02
N PRO A 93 24.99 -3.90 3.45
CA PRO A 93 24.15 -2.82 3.99
C PRO A 93 22.68 -3.25 3.86
N VAL A 94 22.06 -3.59 4.99
CA VAL A 94 20.62 -3.79 5.06
C VAL A 94 20.01 -2.49 5.52
N THR A 95 19.48 -1.72 4.59
CA THR A 95 18.59 -0.61 4.92
C THR A 95 17.35 -1.19 5.58
N LEU A 96 17.16 -0.96 6.86
CA LEU A 96 15.98 -1.37 7.61
C LEU A 96 14.75 -0.53 7.24
N LYS A 97 14.96 0.59 6.54
CA LYS A 97 13.90 1.49 6.11
C LYS A 97 13.56 1.26 4.65
N PRO A 98 12.29 1.00 4.33
CA PRO A 98 11.88 0.79 2.94
C PRO A 98 12.06 2.05 2.11
N SER A 99 12.57 1.89 0.88
CA SER A 99 12.70 2.99 -0.07
C SER A 99 11.34 3.39 -0.65
N TYR A 100 10.44 2.43 -0.84
CA TYR A 100 9.11 2.62 -1.42
C TYR A 100 8.05 1.93 -0.58
N ALA A 101 6.86 2.50 -0.52
CA ALA A 101 5.73 1.89 0.17
C ALA A 101 4.48 1.83 -0.72
N PHE A 102 3.78 0.70 -0.72
CA PHE A 102 2.50 0.55 -1.40
C PHE A 102 1.37 1.07 -0.53
N ILE A 103 1.19 0.53 0.68
CA ILE A 103 0.29 1.09 1.68
C ILE A 103 1.13 1.70 2.78
N TYR A 104 0.97 2.99 3.00
CA TYR A 104 1.76 3.76 3.94
C TYR A 104 0.89 4.44 4.99
N ALA A 105 1.38 4.51 6.22
CA ALA A 105 0.79 5.35 7.26
C ALA A 105 1.89 5.97 8.13
N LYS A 106 1.72 7.24 8.46
CA LYS A 106 2.61 7.96 9.36
C LYS A 106 1.81 8.86 10.29
N ASP A 107 2.20 8.89 11.57
CA ASP A 107 1.60 9.72 12.59
C ASP A 107 0.06 9.59 12.61
N ALA A 108 -0.46 8.35 12.40
CA ALA A 108 -1.88 8.05 12.31
C ALA A 108 -2.33 7.07 13.40
N ASP A 109 -3.52 7.30 13.94
CA ASP A 109 -4.10 6.48 15.00
C ASP A 109 -5.40 5.81 14.54
N ASN A 110 -5.69 4.63 15.13
CA ASN A 110 -6.92 3.88 14.86
C ASN A 110 -7.10 3.58 13.37
N ILE A 111 -6.09 2.99 12.75
CA ILE A 111 -6.13 2.55 11.35
C ILE A 111 -6.36 1.05 11.26
N ALA A 112 -7.09 0.65 10.24
CA ALA A 112 -7.33 -0.75 9.96
C ALA A 112 -7.21 -1.07 8.46
N ILE A 113 -6.81 -2.30 8.18
CA ILE A 113 -7.02 -2.95 6.87
C ILE A 113 -7.82 -4.21 7.16
N SER A 114 -9.00 -4.35 6.57
CA SER A 114 -9.93 -5.41 6.93
C SER A 114 -10.61 -6.06 5.72
N GLY A 115 -11.28 -7.18 5.98
CA GLY A 115 -12.13 -7.85 5.01
C GLY A 115 -11.46 -8.98 4.24
N PRO A 116 -12.27 -9.86 3.61
CA PRO A 116 -11.80 -11.09 2.98
C PRO A 116 -11.31 -10.90 1.54
N GLY A 117 -10.84 -9.72 1.18
CA GLY A 117 -10.20 -9.43 -0.10
C GLY A 117 -8.71 -9.69 -0.09
N THR A 118 -8.04 -9.39 -1.19
CA THR A 118 -6.60 -9.67 -1.39
C THR A 118 -5.84 -8.39 -1.70
N ILE A 119 -4.66 -8.25 -1.09
CA ILE A 119 -3.65 -7.25 -1.44
C ILE A 119 -2.50 -7.99 -2.12
N ASP A 120 -2.21 -7.62 -3.36
CA ASP A 120 -1.14 -8.22 -4.17
C ASP A 120 -0.05 -7.19 -4.45
N GLY A 121 1.12 -7.40 -3.89
CA GLY A 121 2.31 -6.55 -4.11
C GLY A 121 2.88 -6.63 -5.53
N ASN A 122 2.30 -7.44 -6.42
CA ASN A 122 2.70 -7.58 -7.83
C ASN A 122 4.22 -7.82 -8.00
N ALA A 123 4.77 -8.69 -7.16
CA ALA A 123 6.23 -8.89 -7.04
C ALA A 123 6.93 -9.13 -8.37
N TYR A 124 6.28 -9.82 -9.31
CA TYR A 124 6.86 -10.11 -10.62
C TYR A 124 7.08 -8.88 -11.51
N ALA A 125 6.38 -7.77 -11.26
CA ALA A 125 6.61 -6.50 -11.95
C ALA A 125 7.92 -5.82 -11.49
N PHE A 126 8.40 -6.14 -10.27
CA PHE A 126 9.54 -5.50 -9.63
C PHE A 126 10.77 -6.39 -9.51
N VAL A 127 10.75 -7.61 -10.05
CA VAL A 127 11.88 -8.52 -9.99
C VAL A 127 12.36 -8.85 -11.40
N LYS A 128 13.68 -8.93 -11.57
CA LYS A 128 14.27 -9.40 -12.81
C LYS A 128 14.66 -10.87 -12.69
N ARG A 129 14.30 -11.68 -13.68
CA ARG A 129 14.80 -13.03 -13.78
C ARG A 129 16.17 -13.05 -14.46
N VAL A 130 17.17 -13.59 -13.78
CA VAL A 130 18.51 -13.79 -14.31
C VAL A 130 18.83 -15.29 -14.25
N GLY A 131 18.75 -15.97 -15.39
CA GLY A 131 18.86 -17.44 -15.43
C GLY A 131 17.77 -18.14 -14.63
N PRO A 132 18.11 -19.07 -13.74
CA PRO A 132 17.15 -19.73 -12.86
C PRO A 132 16.77 -18.90 -11.61
N TYR A 133 17.37 -17.73 -11.41
CA TYR A 133 17.22 -16.92 -10.19
C TYR A 133 16.41 -15.66 -10.45
N TYR A 134 15.73 -15.17 -9.42
CA TYR A 134 15.13 -13.84 -9.39
C TYR A 134 16.07 -12.90 -8.64
N VAL A 135 16.34 -11.74 -9.20
CA VAL A 135 17.20 -10.71 -8.60
C VAL A 135 16.32 -9.56 -8.11
N THR A 136 16.52 -9.22 -6.85
CA THR A 136 15.94 -8.05 -6.19
C THR A 136 17.07 -7.21 -5.58
N GLY A 137 16.84 -5.96 -5.29
CA GLY A 137 17.82 -5.07 -4.63
C GLY A 137 17.71 -3.64 -5.13
N ASP A 138 18.71 -2.83 -4.86
CA ASP A 138 18.73 -1.41 -5.21
C ASP A 138 18.55 -1.13 -6.70
N PHE A 139 18.98 -2.08 -7.56
CA PHE A 139 18.79 -2.00 -9.00
C PHE A 139 17.37 -2.35 -9.47
N TYR A 140 16.57 -2.99 -8.62
CA TYR A 140 15.20 -3.41 -8.89
C TYR A 140 14.36 -3.13 -7.65
N PRO A 141 14.11 -1.86 -7.35
CA PRO A 141 13.35 -1.47 -6.18
C PRO A 141 11.93 -2.03 -6.27
N ARG A 142 11.43 -2.49 -5.14
CA ARG A 142 10.06 -2.98 -4.98
C ARG A 142 9.41 -2.30 -3.78
N PRO A 143 8.13 -1.94 -3.85
CA PRO A 143 7.45 -1.35 -2.71
C PRO A 143 7.32 -2.35 -1.55
N THR A 144 7.51 -1.85 -0.33
CA THR A 144 7.05 -2.58 0.85
C THR A 144 5.54 -2.61 0.84
N LEU A 145 4.94 -3.77 1.06
CA LEU A 145 3.50 -3.96 0.93
C LEU A 145 2.72 -3.06 1.88
N VAL A 146 3.11 -3.05 3.15
CA VAL A 146 2.55 -2.15 4.17
C VAL A 146 3.70 -1.61 5.02
N TYR A 147 3.81 -0.30 5.11
CA TYR A 147 4.78 0.38 5.97
C TYR A 147 4.08 1.41 6.85
N VAL A 148 4.25 1.25 8.16
CA VAL A 148 3.65 2.14 9.15
C VAL A 148 4.72 2.66 10.11
N GLU A 149 4.69 3.96 10.41
CA GLU A 149 5.60 4.59 11.35
C GLU A 149 4.86 5.57 12.28
N HIS A 150 5.24 5.57 13.55
CA HIS A 150 4.64 6.44 14.59
C HIS A 150 3.11 6.34 14.65
N CYS A 151 2.55 5.13 14.43
CA CYS A 151 1.12 4.87 14.46
C CYS A 151 0.72 4.07 15.69
N ASN A 152 -0.50 4.31 16.20
CA ASN A 152 -1.08 3.55 17.31
C ASN A 152 -2.40 2.90 16.89
N HIS A 153 -2.78 1.80 17.58
CA HIS A 153 -4.04 1.09 17.35
C HIS A 153 -4.22 0.67 15.88
N ILE A 154 -3.29 -0.19 15.41
CA ILE A 154 -3.31 -0.72 14.06
C ILE A 154 -3.92 -2.11 14.09
N SER A 155 -4.81 -2.42 13.14
CA SER A 155 -5.36 -3.77 12.99
C SER A 155 -5.37 -4.25 11.55
N PHE A 156 -5.06 -5.54 11.37
CA PHE A 156 -5.19 -6.27 10.12
C PHE A 156 -6.09 -7.47 10.36
N THR A 157 -7.23 -7.54 9.65
CA THR A 157 -8.24 -8.57 9.92
C THR A 157 -8.76 -9.18 8.62
N ASP A 158 -8.63 -10.51 8.50
CA ASP A 158 -9.19 -11.35 7.42
C ASP A 158 -8.64 -11.07 6.02
N VAL A 159 -7.73 -10.12 5.85
CA VAL A 159 -7.13 -9.78 4.55
C VAL A 159 -6.04 -10.78 4.16
N VAL A 160 -6.01 -11.14 2.88
CA VAL A 160 -4.94 -11.95 2.27
C VAL A 160 -3.87 -11.04 1.68
N MET A 161 -2.58 -11.33 2.00
CA MET A 161 -1.42 -10.56 1.52
C MET A 161 -0.37 -11.48 0.89
#